data_97fc1b31ac9336aea4f8385b0ae4f191
#
_entry.id   97fc1b31ac9336aea4f8385b0ae4f191
#
_cell.length_a   1.000
_cell.length_b   1.000
_cell.length_c   1.000
_cell.angle_alpha   90.00
_cell.angle_beta   90.00
_cell.angle_gamma   90.00
#
_symmetry.space_group_name_H-M   'P 1'
#
loop_
_entity.id
_entity.type
_entity.pdbx_description
1 polymer ?
#
loop_
_entity_poly.entity_id
_entity_poly.type
_entity_poly.pdbx_seq_one_letter_code
_entity_poly.pdbx_strand_id
1 'polypeptide(L)'
;LPPLTDRLAAQETPLEEAYFAARQNTAALRKEQADKRAELDAVSGGKWVYPHGDAATRVRDAVNAELKSRGMQPDAKIFCELLAVADESWQDCVEACLGDRRFDILVPPAHYEAAKSAFVALGDRVGPISLLDTPGIRKADRHAETAPADSLAAQVTSENPLAAQYADTI
;
A
#
# COMPACT_ATOMS: atom_id res chain seq x y z
N LEU A 1 25.02 -58.26 -14.24
CA LEU A 1 24.06 -57.14 -14.49
C LEU A 1 22.90 -57.32 -13.52
N PRO A 2 22.50 -56.28 -12.77
CA PRO A 2 21.35 -56.37 -11.88
C PRO A 2 20.07 -56.68 -12.67
N PRO A 3 19.12 -57.42 -12.10
CA PRO A 3 17.88 -57.78 -12.74
C PRO A 3 17.11 -56.54 -13.17
N LEU A 4 16.34 -56.64 -14.26
CA LEU A 4 15.58 -55.54 -14.83
C LEU A 4 14.62 -54.88 -13.83
N THR A 5 14.07 -55.68 -12.92
CA THR A 5 13.21 -55.23 -11.81
C THR A 5 13.89 -54.22 -10.89
N ASP A 6 15.15 -54.46 -10.53
CA ASP A 6 15.91 -53.53 -9.63
C ASP A 6 16.24 -52.23 -10.33
N ARG A 7 16.49 -52.26 -11.65
CA ARG A 7 16.73 -51.05 -12.45
C ARG A 7 15.46 -50.23 -12.65
N LEU A 8 14.31 -50.86 -12.78
CA LEU A 8 13.02 -50.18 -12.87
C LEU A 8 12.66 -49.51 -11.52
N ALA A 9 12.78 -50.25 -10.42
CA ALA A 9 12.51 -49.73 -9.08
C ALA A 9 13.43 -48.55 -8.72
N ALA A 10 14.71 -48.58 -9.15
CA ALA A 10 15.64 -47.48 -8.93
C ALA A 10 15.28 -46.19 -9.72
N GLN A 11 14.47 -46.32 -10.77
CA GLN A 11 14.02 -45.14 -11.53
C GLN A 11 12.60 -44.66 -11.15
N GLU A 12 11.82 -45.52 -10.52
CA GLU A 12 10.44 -45.20 -10.14
C GLU A 12 10.38 -44.14 -9.05
N THR A 13 11.16 -44.27 -7.98
CA THR A 13 11.20 -43.29 -6.85
C THR A 13 11.59 -41.87 -7.28
N PRO A 14 12.72 -41.65 -8.03
CA PRO A 14 13.07 -40.29 -8.46
C PRO A 14 12.06 -39.70 -9.46
N LEU A 15 11.36 -40.55 -10.26
CA LEU A 15 10.33 -40.08 -11.16
C LEU A 15 9.06 -39.65 -10.42
N GLU A 16 8.66 -40.39 -9.39
CA GLU A 16 7.57 -40.03 -8.50
C GLU A 16 7.86 -38.72 -7.75
N GLU A 17 9.06 -38.59 -7.18
CA GLU A 17 9.49 -37.36 -6.49
C GLU A 17 9.47 -36.14 -7.44
N ALA A 18 10.00 -36.30 -8.67
CA ALA A 18 9.97 -35.26 -9.69
C ALA A 18 8.53 -34.90 -10.12
N TYR A 19 7.65 -35.89 -10.23
CA TYR A 19 6.25 -35.67 -10.54
C TYR A 19 5.53 -34.88 -9.44
N PHE A 20 5.73 -35.27 -8.17
CA PHE A 20 5.12 -34.56 -7.05
C PHE A 20 5.65 -33.13 -6.93
N ALA A 21 6.96 -32.91 -7.09
CA ALA A 21 7.57 -31.59 -7.10
C ALA A 21 7.02 -30.71 -8.24
N ALA A 22 6.91 -31.25 -9.46
CA ALA A 22 6.33 -30.56 -10.61
C ALA A 22 4.86 -30.21 -10.38
N ARG A 23 4.10 -31.08 -9.77
CA ARG A 23 2.70 -30.85 -9.43
C ARG A 23 2.53 -29.75 -8.39
N GLN A 24 3.37 -29.73 -7.34
CA GLN A 24 3.37 -28.67 -6.34
C GLN A 24 3.74 -27.31 -6.95
N ASN A 25 4.79 -27.27 -7.78
CA ASN A 25 5.21 -26.05 -8.45
C ASN A 25 4.10 -25.52 -9.39
N THR A 26 3.42 -26.42 -10.12
CA THR A 26 2.31 -26.04 -11.00
C THR A 26 1.14 -25.47 -10.19
N ALA A 27 0.84 -26.02 -9.02
CA ALA A 27 -0.21 -25.51 -8.16
C ALA A 27 0.14 -24.12 -7.60
N ALA A 28 1.41 -23.93 -7.18
CA ALA A 28 1.92 -22.64 -6.70
C ALA A 28 1.85 -21.55 -7.78
N LEU A 29 2.34 -21.87 -9.00
CA LEU A 29 2.29 -20.95 -10.14
C LEU A 29 0.87 -20.58 -10.57
N ARG A 30 -0.07 -21.55 -10.53
CA ARG A 30 -1.49 -21.28 -10.82
C ARG A 30 -2.10 -20.33 -9.78
N LYS A 31 -1.75 -20.51 -8.52
CA LYS A 31 -2.20 -19.59 -7.46
C LYS A 31 -1.66 -18.19 -7.69
N GLU A 32 -0.34 -18.06 -7.91
CA GLU A 32 0.30 -16.77 -8.20
C GLU A 32 -0.32 -16.08 -9.43
N GLN A 33 -0.57 -16.84 -10.50
CA GLN A 33 -1.25 -16.31 -11.68
C GLN A 33 -2.66 -15.81 -11.38
N ALA A 34 -3.43 -16.54 -10.55
CA ALA A 34 -4.77 -16.12 -10.15
C ALA A 34 -4.73 -14.84 -9.31
N ASP A 35 -3.77 -14.75 -8.36
CA ASP A 35 -3.58 -13.58 -7.51
C ASP A 35 -3.20 -12.36 -8.37
N LYS A 36 -2.24 -12.50 -9.30
CA LYS A 36 -1.85 -11.43 -10.23
C LYS A 36 -2.97 -10.98 -11.16
N ARG A 37 -3.81 -11.92 -11.60
CA ARG A 37 -4.98 -11.59 -12.43
C ARG A 37 -6.02 -10.80 -11.64
N ALA A 38 -6.27 -11.18 -10.39
CA ALA A 38 -7.16 -10.45 -9.50
C ALA A 38 -6.65 -9.02 -9.20
N GLU A 39 -5.33 -8.86 -9.01
CA GLU A 39 -4.69 -7.54 -8.88
C GLU A 39 -4.91 -6.69 -10.13
N LEU A 40 -4.66 -7.26 -11.31
CA LEU A 40 -4.84 -6.56 -12.60
C LEU A 40 -6.29 -6.13 -12.82
N ASP A 41 -7.24 -7.03 -12.52
CA ASP A 41 -8.67 -6.74 -12.65
C ASP A 41 -9.09 -5.63 -11.65
N ALA A 42 -8.51 -5.62 -10.45
CA ALA A 42 -8.75 -4.56 -9.46
C ALA A 42 -8.24 -3.20 -9.94
N VAL A 43 -7.01 -3.13 -10.46
CA VAL A 43 -6.42 -1.90 -11.02
C VAL A 43 -7.22 -1.42 -12.22
N SER A 44 -7.58 -2.32 -13.12
CA SER A 44 -8.40 -1.99 -14.30
C SER A 44 -9.80 -1.49 -13.93
N GLY A 45 -10.32 -1.91 -12.76
CA GLY A 45 -11.56 -1.41 -12.17
C GLY A 45 -11.43 -0.11 -11.39
N GLY A 46 -10.25 0.55 -11.43
CA GLY A 46 -9.98 1.79 -10.71
C GLY A 46 -9.76 1.62 -9.20
N LYS A 47 -9.49 0.40 -8.73
CA LYS A 47 -9.12 0.16 -7.34
C LYS A 47 -7.61 0.26 -7.18
N TRP A 48 -7.19 0.95 -6.13
CA TRP A 48 -5.80 0.98 -5.72
C TRP A 48 -5.37 -0.39 -5.18
N VAL A 49 -4.23 -0.89 -5.67
CA VAL A 49 -3.60 -2.12 -5.18
C VAL A 49 -2.26 -1.76 -4.56
N TYR A 50 -2.09 -2.06 -3.29
CA TYR A 50 -0.89 -1.68 -2.54
C TYR A 50 0.09 -2.85 -2.43
N PRO A 51 1.40 -2.63 -2.62
CA PRO A 51 2.43 -3.69 -2.64
C PRO A 51 2.54 -4.50 -1.34
N HIS A 52 2.14 -3.90 -0.21
CA HIS A 52 2.20 -4.53 1.12
C HIS A 52 0.85 -5.11 1.57
N GLY A 53 0.00 -5.49 0.62
CA GLY A 53 -1.34 -6.02 0.88
C GLY A 53 -2.28 -4.97 1.44
N ASP A 54 -3.37 -5.44 2.07
CA ASP A 54 -4.46 -4.58 2.53
C ASP A 54 -4.19 -3.79 3.82
N ALA A 55 -2.93 -3.65 4.28
CA ALA A 55 -2.64 -3.03 5.57
C ALA A 55 -3.15 -1.58 5.63
N ALA A 56 -2.79 -0.74 4.65
CA ALA A 56 -3.25 0.64 4.59
C ALA A 56 -4.77 0.75 4.48
N THR A 57 -5.38 -0.09 3.62
CA THR A 57 -6.83 -0.17 3.46
C THR A 57 -7.52 -0.57 4.76
N ARG A 58 -7.01 -1.61 5.46
CA ARG A 58 -7.57 -2.04 6.75
C ARG A 58 -7.50 -0.96 7.81
N VAL A 59 -6.37 -0.25 7.89
CA VAL A 59 -6.19 0.86 8.85
C VAL A 59 -7.15 2.00 8.52
N ARG A 60 -7.21 2.44 7.26
CA ARG A 60 -8.17 3.45 6.80
C ARG A 60 -9.62 3.08 7.14
N ASP A 61 -10.00 1.84 6.84
CA ASP A 61 -11.37 1.38 7.04
C ASP A 61 -11.74 1.27 8.52
N ALA A 62 -10.78 0.86 9.37
CA ALA A 62 -10.97 0.85 10.82
C ALA A 62 -11.13 2.26 11.40
N VAL A 63 -10.31 3.21 10.94
CA VAL A 63 -10.43 4.63 11.31
C VAL A 63 -11.78 5.19 10.85
N ASN A 64 -12.19 4.92 9.61
CA ASN A 64 -13.48 5.36 9.09
C ASN A 64 -14.68 4.75 9.82
N ALA A 65 -14.57 3.47 10.24
CA ALA A 65 -15.61 2.83 11.05
C ALA A 65 -15.76 3.52 12.42
N GLU A 66 -14.64 3.88 13.05
CA GLU A 66 -14.67 4.60 14.33
C GLU A 66 -15.22 6.02 14.19
N LEU A 67 -14.80 6.76 13.15
CA LEU A 67 -15.38 8.09 12.86
C LEU A 67 -16.88 8.00 12.69
N LYS A 68 -17.35 7.04 11.91
CA LYS A 68 -18.78 6.80 11.69
C LYS A 68 -19.52 6.44 12.98
N SER A 69 -18.92 5.62 13.85
CA SER A 69 -19.53 5.25 15.14
C SER A 69 -19.74 6.45 16.05
N ARG A 70 -18.91 7.48 15.92
CA ARG A 70 -19.02 8.76 16.64
C ARG A 70 -19.87 9.81 15.92
N GLY A 71 -20.56 9.43 14.83
CA GLY A 71 -21.39 10.35 14.05
C GLY A 71 -20.59 11.37 13.22
N MET A 72 -19.30 11.11 13.00
CA MET A 72 -18.42 11.93 12.18
C MET A 72 -18.39 11.42 10.72
N GLN A 73 -17.97 12.26 9.79
CA GLN A 73 -17.78 11.85 8.39
C GLN A 73 -16.59 10.88 8.29
N PRO A 74 -16.75 9.75 7.56
CA PRO A 74 -15.69 8.77 7.34
C PRO A 74 -14.75 9.25 6.21
N ASP A 75 -13.92 10.23 6.49
CA ASP A 75 -13.09 10.96 5.52
C ASP A 75 -11.59 10.67 5.65
N ALA A 76 -11.23 9.59 6.38
CA ALA A 76 -9.86 9.09 6.36
C ALA A 76 -9.50 8.60 4.96
N LYS A 77 -8.35 9.06 4.45
CA LYS A 77 -7.80 8.74 3.13
C LYS A 77 -6.37 8.23 3.27
N ILE A 78 -5.92 7.43 2.34
CA ILE A 78 -4.52 7.07 2.20
C ILE A 78 -3.83 8.20 1.43
N PHE A 79 -2.65 8.61 1.89
CA PHE A 79 -1.98 9.80 1.37
C PHE A 79 -1.74 9.75 -0.14
N CYS A 80 -1.27 8.63 -0.68
CA CYS A 80 -1.04 8.50 -2.14
C CYS A 80 -2.32 8.63 -2.98
N GLU A 81 -3.51 8.31 -2.42
CA GLU A 81 -4.79 8.50 -3.14
C GLU A 81 -5.13 9.97 -3.39
N LEU A 82 -4.46 10.88 -2.68
CA LEU A 82 -4.68 12.32 -2.72
C LEU A 82 -3.65 13.06 -3.57
N LEU A 83 -2.65 12.36 -4.09
CA LEU A 83 -1.56 12.94 -4.86
C LEU A 83 -1.73 12.65 -6.35
N ALA A 84 -1.30 13.60 -7.17
CA ALA A 84 -1.11 13.42 -8.59
C ALA A 84 0.30 13.85 -8.97
N VAL A 85 0.95 13.10 -9.84
CA VAL A 85 2.26 13.46 -10.41
C VAL A 85 2.02 14.17 -11.73
N ALA A 86 2.56 15.38 -11.88
CA ALA A 86 2.31 16.24 -13.03
C ALA A 86 2.90 15.67 -14.33
N ASP A 87 4.07 15.03 -14.22
CA ASP A 87 4.76 14.39 -15.35
C ASP A 87 5.06 12.93 -14.98
N GLU A 88 4.51 11.99 -15.73
CA GLU A 88 4.63 10.54 -15.52
C GLU A 88 6.09 10.06 -15.45
N SER A 89 7.02 10.76 -16.13
CA SER A 89 8.45 10.45 -16.08
C SER A 89 9.05 10.59 -14.67
N TRP A 90 8.41 11.34 -13.78
CA TRP A 90 8.82 11.54 -12.39
C TRP A 90 8.18 10.55 -11.42
N GLN A 91 7.24 9.73 -11.87
CA GLN A 91 6.46 8.82 -11.01
C GLN A 91 7.34 7.97 -10.09
N ASP A 92 8.32 7.26 -10.69
CA ASP A 92 9.22 6.38 -9.93
C ASP A 92 10.07 7.14 -8.91
N CYS A 93 10.52 8.36 -9.26
CA CYS A 93 11.31 9.21 -8.37
C CYS A 93 10.46 9.71 -7.19
N VAL A 94 9.23 10.14 -7.46
CA VAL A 94 8.28 10.59 -6.43
C VAL A 94 7.94 9.43 -5.49
N GLU A 95 7.61 8.26 -6.02
CA GLU A 95 7.30 7.09 -5.22
C GLU A 95 8.48 6.62 -4.36
N ALA A 96 9.69 6.66 -4.90
CA ALA A 96 10.90 6.32 -4.16
C ALA A 96 11.18 7.33 -3.02
N CYS A 97 10.95 8.61 -3.25
CA CYS A 97 11.12 9.66 -2.26
C CYS A 97 10.10 9.55 -1.11
N LEU A 98 8.83 9.32 -1.46
CA LEU A 98 7.77 9.15 -0.47
C LEU A 98 7.94 7.86 0.35
N GLY A 99 8.48 6.79 -0.26
CA GLY A 99 8.67 5.51 0.38
C GLY A 99 7.39 4.99 1.03
N ASP A 100 7.48 4.50 2.28
CA ASP A 100 6.33 3.98 3.03
C ASP A 100 5.34 5.07 3.45
N ARG A 101 5.79 6.34 3.54
CA ARG A 101 4.93 7.47 3.91
C ARG A 101 3.77 7.69 2.96
N ARG A 102 3.88 7.22 1.71
CA ARG A 102 2.77 7.25 0.73
C ARG A 102 1.52 6.52 1.21
N PHE A 103 1.66 5.61 2.17
CA PHE A 103 0.56 4.80 2.73
C PHE A 103 0.02 5.35 4.05
N ASP A 104 0.55 6.47 4.54
CA ASP A 104 0.07 7.10 5.77
C ASP A 104 -1.39 7.55 5.65
N ILE A 105 -2.10 7.52 6.77
CA ILE A 105 -3.51 7.88 6.82
C ILE A 105 -3.64 9.37 7.14
N LEU A 106 -4.36 10.08 6.29
CA LEU A 106 -4.69 11.49 6.46
C LEU A 106 -6.15 11.63 6.84
N VAL A 107 -6.41 12.42 7.87
CA VAL A 107 -7.76 12.83 8.31
C VAL A 107 -7.82 14.34 8.51
N PRO A 108 -8.97 15.00 8.37
CA PRO A 108 -9.11 16.40 8.76
C PRO A 108 -8.73 16.65 10.21
N PRO A 109 -8.14 17.82 10.55
CA PRO A 109 -7.74 18.14 11.93
C PRO A 109 -8.86 18.00 12.96
N ALA A 110 -10.10 18.27 12.57
CA ALA A 110 -11.27 18.13 13.44
C ALA A 110 -11.55 16.67 13.85
N HIS A 111 -11.11 15.70 13.06
CA HIS A 111 -11.32 14.26 13.30
C HIS A 111 -10.09 13.56 13.86
N TYR A 112 -8.97 14.27 14.01
CA TYR A 112 -7.68 13.68 14.35
C TYR A 112 -7.69 12.88 15.66
N GLU A 113 -8.26 13.44 16.74
CA GLU A 113 -8.28 12.76 18.05
C GLU A 113 -9.14 11.48 18.03
N ALA A 114 -10.24 11.46 17.29
CA ALA A 114 -11.06 10.27 17.12
C ALA A 114 -10.31 9.22 16.29
N ALA A 115 -9.68 9.63 15.20
CA ALA A 115 -8.85 8.77 14.36
C ALA A 115 -7.67 8.20 15.13
N LYS A 116 -7.00 9.00 15.95
CA LYS A 116 -5.88 8.58 16.80
C LYS A 116 -6.30 7.51 17.80
N SER A 117 -7.46 7.66 18.41
CA SER A 117 -8.01 6.64 19.33
C SER A 117 -8.21 5.29 18.62
N ALA A 118 -8.78 5.29 17.41
CA ALA A 118 -8.97 4.09 16.59
C ALA A 118 -7.61 3.49 16.18
N PHE A 119 -6.69 4.33 15.75
CA PHE A 119 -5.35 3.92 15.31
C PHE A 119 -4.57 3.23 16.44
N VAL A 120 -4.56 3.81 17.65
CA VAL A 120 -3.93 3.22 18.83
C VAL A 120 -4.55 1.88 19.21
N ALA A 121 -5.89 1.75 19.08
CA ALA A 121 -6.58 0.49 19.38
C ALA A 121 -6.22 -0.66 18.41
N LEU A 122 -5.69 -0.37 17.22
CA LEU A 122 -5.19 -1.37 16.29
C LEU A 122 -3.87 -2.00 16.74
N GLY A 123 -3.05 -1.30 17.53
CA GLY A 123 -1.74 -1.77 18.02
C GLY A 123 -0.84 -2.25 16.88
N ASP A 124 -0.20 -3.41 17.04
CA ASP A 124 0.76 -3.96 16.06
C ASP A 124 0.14 -4.31 14.69
N ARG A 125 -1.19 -4.25 14.56
CA ARG A 125 -1.88 -4.54 13.29
C ARG A 125 -1.76 -3.43 12.25
N VAL A 126 -1.26 -2.25 12.63
CA VAL A 126 -1.04 -1.13 11.70
C VAL A 126 0.17 -1.34 10.79
N GLY A 127 1.15 -2.17 11.22
CA GLY A 127 2.40 -2.34 10.46
C GLY A 127 3.19 -1.03 10.32
N PRO A 128 3.75 -0.74 9.13
CA PRO A 128 4.54 0.48 8.89
C PRO A 128 3.67 1.72 8.61
N ILE A 129 2.34 1.61 8.73
CA ILE A 129 1.41 2.70 8.43
C ILE A 129 1.39 3.69 9.60
N SER A 130 1.39 4.99 9.30
CA SER A 130 1.26 6.07 10.29
C SER A 130 -0.04 6.85 10.12
N LEU A 131 -0.46 7.51 11.19
CA LEU A 131 -1.52 8.52 11.14
C LEU A 131 -0.85 9.90 11.13
N LEU A 132 -1.09 10.68 10.08
CA LEU A 132 -0.50 11.99 9.92
C LEU A 132 -1.01 12.98 10.99
N ASP A 133 -0.09 13.71 11.63
CA ASP A 133 -0.44 14.78 12.58
C ASP A 133 -0.97 16.04 11.85
N THR A 134 -2.18 15.94 11.35
CA THR A 134 -2.82 17.01 10.59
C THR A 134 -3.04 18.32 11.38
N PRO A 135 -3.30 18.30 12.71
CA PRO A 135 -3.26 19.51 13.54
C PRO A 135 -1.88 20.19 13.55
N GLY A 136 -0.80 19.39 13.59
CA GLY A 136 0.58 19.89 13.55
C GLY A 136 0.94 20.48 12.19
N ILE A 137 0.60 19.80 11.11
CA ILE A 137 0.81 20.28 9.73
C ILE A 137 0.15 21.64 9.53
N ARG A 138 -1.10 21.80 9.97
CA ARG A 138 -1.84 23.07 9.82
C ARG A 138 -1.23 24.23 10.61
N LYS A 139 -0.51 23.94 11.70
CA LYS A 139 0.13 24.97 12.55
C LYS A 139 1.50 25.37 12.04
N ALA A 140 2.13 24.55 11.19
CA ALA A 140 3.41 24.90 10.61
C ALA A 140 3.23 26.13 9.72
N ASP A 141 3.73 27.26 10.19
CA ASP A 141 3.76 28.51 9.44
C ASP A 141 4.58 28.28 8.17
N ARG A 142 3.97 28.48 7.02
CA ARG A 142 4.66 28.33 5.76
C ARG A 142 5.14 29.66 5.27
N HIS A 143 6.41 29.79 5.28
CA HIS A 143 7.05 30.56 4.24
C HIS A 143 6.95 29.72 2.96
N ALA A 144 5.88 29.93 2.18
CA ALA A 144 5.70 29.30 0.89
C ALA A 144 6.75 29.90 -0.08
N GLU A 145 7.99 29.46 0.06
CA GLU A 145 8.92 29.54 -1.06
C GLU A 145 8.37 28.56 -2.12
N THR A 146 8.05 29.14 -3.26
CA THR A 146 7.60 28.33 -4.41
C THR A 146 8.71 27.32 -4.70
N ALA A 147 8.38 26.04 -4.66
CA ALA A 147 9.34 24.98 -4.95
C ALA A 147 9.98 25.21 -6.32
N PRO A 148 11.29 25.05 -6.50
CA PRO A 148 11.93 25.15 -7.80
C PRO A 148 11.24 24.24 -8.81
N ALA A 149 11.05 24.71 -10.03
CA ALA A 149 10.28 23.98 -11.05
C ALA A 149 10.87 22.60 -11.42
N ASP A 150 12.15 22.40 -11.15
CA ASP A 150 12.90 21.17 -11.37
C ASP A 150 13.00 20.29 -10.09
N SER A 151 12.28 20.66 -9.03
CA SER A 151 12.26 19.87 -7.78
C SER A 151 11.14 18.83 -7.78
N LEU A 152 11.32 17.76 -6.99
CA LEU A 152 10.29 16.74 -6.78
C LEU A 152 8.99 17.33 -6.21
N ALA A 153 9.10 18.32 -5.33
CA ALA A 153 7.94 19.00 -4.75
C ALA A 153 7.07 19.70 -5.80
N ALA A 154 7.70 20.23 -6.87
CA ALA A 154 6.97 20.86 -7.98
C ALA A 154 6.24 19.85 -8.89
N GLN A 155 6.64 18.57 -8.84
CA GLN A 155 6.04 17.50 -9.65
C GLN A 155 4.83 16.87 -8.97
N VAL A 156 4.61 17.13 -7.68
CA VAL A 156 3.50 16.56 -6.92
C VAL A 156 2.43 17.61 -6.71
N THR A 157 1.20 17.27 -7.08
CA THR A 157 0.02 18.12 -6.88
C THR A 157 -1.05 17.41 -6.09
N SER A 158 -1.91 18.16 -5.42
CA SER A 158 -3.06 17.62 -4.70
C SER A 158 -4.19 18.64 -4.65
N GLU A 159 -5.41 18.17 -4.89
CA GLU A 159 -6.63 18.97 -4.65
C GLU A 159 -6.92 19.11 -3.14
N ASN A 160 -6.35 18.22 -2.32
CA ASN A 160 -6.49 18.27 -0.87
C ASN A 160 -5.41 19.17 -0.26
N PRO A 161 -5.76 20.31 0.36
CA PRO A 161 -4.78 21.28 0.85
C PRO A 161 -3.88 20.73 1.96
N LEU A 162 -4.34 19.75 2.76
CA LEU A 162 -3.52 19.11 3.78
C LEU A 162 -2.53 18.13 3.18
N ALA A 163 -2.94 17.40 2.13
CA ALA A 163 -2.06 16.50 1.42
C ALA A 163 -0.99 17.27 0.64
N ALA A 164 -1.36 18.34 -0.05
CA ALA A 164 -0.40 19.25 -0.68
C ALA A 164 0.59 19.77 0.35
N GLN A 165 0.06 20.18 1.52
CA GLN A 165 0.83 20.70 2.61
C GLN A 165 1.80 19.67 3.20
N TYR A 166 1.43 18.43 3.33
CA TYR A 166 2.32 17.39 3.80
C TYR A 166 3.38 17.01 2.74
N ALA A 167 2.99 16.94 1.48
CA ALA A 167 3.92 16.66 0.39
C ALA A 167 5.11 17.62 0.32
N ASP A 168 4.87 18.92 0.62
CA ASP A 168 5.95 19.92 0.68
C ASP A 168 6.90 19.74 1.87
N THR A 169 6.60 18.88 2.84
CA THR A 169 7.46 18.64 4.03
C THR A 169 8.38 17.42 3.86
N ILE A 170 8.19 16.64 2.81
CA ILE A 170 8.95 15.41 2.50
C ILE A 170 10.03 15.72 1.49
#